data_54c805fbaed30b9fc57c0beb7fe84d53
#
_entry.id   54c805fbaed30b9fc57c0beb7fe84d53
#
_cell.length_a   1.000
_cell.length_b   1.000
_cell.length_c   1.000
_cell.angle_alpha   90.00
_cell.angle_beta   90.00
_cell.angle_gamma   90.00
#
_symmetry.space_group_name_H-M   'P 1'
#
loop_
_entity.id
_entity.type
_entity.pdbx_description
1 polymer ?
#
loop_
_entity_poly.entity_id
_entity_poly.type
_entity_poly.pdbx_seq_one_letter_code
_entity_poly.pdbx_strand_id
1 'polypeptide(L)'
;MPTTKQYVKLAESLPPQLQRFFARYPPPSIIEKPKAITIPATTPAAASATPSADGTEVFNPFKPTKHPITGRWHDPVFSLRRQADLVKLARQHGVEELLPHSVKGTEEKLRKRIENGLRVKGTGVGQRVKGKEWERTLKAR
;
A
#
# COMPACT_ATOMS: atom_id res chain seq x y z
N MET A 1 -16.65 -7.12 23.44
CA MET A 1 -16.80 -6.51 22.10
C MET A 1 -17.01 -5.01 22.27
N PRO A 2 -16.23 -4.15 21.63
CA PRO A 2 -16.43 -2.71 21.72
C PRO A 2 -17.78 -2.32 21.10
N THR A 3 -18.45 -1.38 21.72
CA THR A 3 -19.78 -0.92 21.28
C THR A 3 -19.64 0.02 20.06
N THR A 4 -20.70 0.12 19.24
CA THR A 4 -20.73 1.01 18.06
C THR A 4 -20.34 2.45 18.40
N LYS A 5 -20.70 2.95 19.58
CA LYS A 5 -20.31 4.28 20.06
C LYS A 5 -18.79 4.43 20.27
N GLN A 6 -18.10 3.38 20.67
CA GLN A 6 -16.63 3.38 20.81
C GLN A 6 -15.94 3.41 19.46
N TYR A 7 -16.47 2.70 18.46
CA TYR A 7 -15.95 2.76 17.08
C TYR A 7 -16.12 4.14 16.45
N VAL A 8 -17.27 4.81 16.69
CA VAL A 8 -17.48 6.19 16.21
C VAL A 8 -16.47 7.14 16.83
N LYS A 9 -16.25 7.09 18.15
CA LYS A 9 -15.25 7.92 18.84
C LYS A 9 -13.83 7.67 18.32
N LEU A 10 -13.47 6.40 18.08
CA LEU A 10 -12.18 6.05 17.47
C LEU A 10 -12.05 6.61 16.05
N ALA A 11 -13.10 6.55 15.25
CA ALA A 11 -13.11 7.12 13.92
C ALA A 11 -12.97 8.65 13.94
N GLU A 12 -13.62 9.33 14.88
CA GLU A 12 -13.51 10.79 15.07
C GLU A 12 -12.11 11.21 15.53
N SER A 13 -11.40 10.37 16.29
CA SER A 13 -10.02 10.65 16.74
C SER A 13 -8.97 10.50 15.66
N LEU A 14 -9.31 9.94 14.49
CA LEU A 14 -8.37 9.76 13.39
C LEU A 14 -8.07 11.08 12.67
N PRO A 15 -6.84 11.25 12.13
CA PRO A 15 -6.51 12.40 11.30
C PRO A 15 -7.44 12.51 10.07
N PRO A 16 -7.76 13.72 9.62
CA PRO A 16 -8.71 13.94 8.52
C PRO A 16 -8.29 13.26 7.21
N GLN A 17 -7.01 13.00 7.02
CA GLN A 17 -6.50 12.28 5.86
C GLN A 17 -6.92 10.80 5.89
N LEU A 18 -6.86 10.13 7.05
CA LEU A 18 -7.31 8.75 7.22
C LEU A 18 -8.84 8.66 7.19
N GLN A 19 -9.54 9.60 7.79
CA GLN A 19 -11.00 9.66 7.73
C GLN A 19 -11.49 9.72 6.27
N ARG A 20 -10.93 10.63 5.46
CA ARG A 20 -11.24 10.75 4.01
C ARG A 20 -10.87 9.50 3.24
N PHE A 21 -9.75 8.85 3.61
CA PHE A 21 -9.34 7.61 2.97
C PHE A 21 -10.34 6.49 3.26
N PHE A 22 -10.69 6.25 4.52
CA PHE A 22 -11.63 5.19 4.91
C PHE A 22 -13.08 5.46 4.46
N ALA A 23 -13.49 6.73 4.36
CA ALA A 23 -14.78 7.08 3.77
C ALA A 23 -14.88 6.67 2.30
N ARG A 24 -13.77 6.77 1.55
CA ARG A 24 -13.73 6.41 0.13
C ARG A 24 -13.41 4.93 -0.11
N TYR A 25 -12.58 4.34 0.73
CA TYR A 25 -12.10 2.96 0.64
C TYR A 25 -12.29 2.28 1.99
N PRO A 26 -13.52 1.88 2.33
CA PRO A 26 -13.79 1.20 3.59
C PRO A 26 -13.05 -0.13 3.65
N PRO A 27 -12.50 -0.52 4.81
CA PRO A 27 -11.79 -1.77 4.97
C PRO A 27 -12.75 -2.96 4.78
N PRO A 28 -12.29 -4.07 4.17
CA PRO A 28 -13.12 -5.23 3.88
C PRO A 28 -13.73 -5.88 5.14
N SER A 29 -13.07 -5.72 6.29
CA SER A 29 -13.56 -6.21 7.58
C SER A 29 -14.85 -5.53 8.08
N ILE A 30 -15.16 -4.33 7.57
CA ILE A 30 -16.38 -3.57 7.93
C ILE A 30 -17.51 -3.81 6.94
N ILE A 31 -17.17 -4.19 5.71
CA ILE A 31 -18.15 -4.50 4.66
C ILE A 31 -18.62 -5.94 4.88
N GLU A 32 -19.64 -6.12 5.72
CA GLU A 32 -20.37 -7.39 5.79
C GLU A 32 -21.06 -7.63 4.46
N LYS A 33 -20.48 -8.51 3.62
CA LYS A 33 -20.89 -8.90 2.26
C LYS A 33 -20.84 -7.74 1.26
N PRO A 34 -20.08 -7.86 0.17
CA PRO A 34 -20.11 -6.86 -0.90
C PRO A 34 -21.52 -6.86 -1.52
N LYS A 35 -22.39 -5.97 -1.07
CA LYS A 35 -23.47 -5.50 -1.91
C LYS A 35 -22.77 -4.98 -3.15
N ALA A 36 -23.02 -5.59 -4.30
CA ALA A 36 -22.51 -5.12 -5.58
C ALA A 36 -22.75 -3.60 -5.64
N ILE A 37 -21.70 -2.82 -5.39
CA ILE A 37 -21.76 -1.38 -5.56
C ILE A 37 -21.78 -1.21 -7.06
N THR A 38 -22.98 -1.02 -7.59
CA THR A 38 -23.16 -0.50 -8.95
C THR A 38 -22.55 0.90 -8.95
N ILE A 39 -21.26 0.97 -9.26
CA ILE A 39 -20.56 2.24 -9.45
C ILE A 39 -21.17 2.85 -10.70
N PRO A 40 -21.78 4.06 -10.63
CA PRO A 40 -22.25 4.72 -11.84
C PRO A 40 -21.06 4.87 -12.81
N ALA A 41 -21.25 4.44 -14.03
CA ALA A 41 -20.26 4.24 -15.11
C ALA A 41 -19.58 5.54 -15.62
N THR A 42 -19.23 6.48 -14.74
CA THR A 42 -18.68 7.77 -15.13
C THR A 42 -17.18 7.94 -14.88
N THR A 43 -16.49 6.90 -14.37
CA THR A 43 -15.03 6.95 -14.27
C THR A 43 -14.42 5.72 -14.95
N PRO A 44 -13.54 5.89 -15.94
CA PRO A 44 -12.93 4.79 -16.70
C PRO A 44 -11.98 3.91 -15.88
N ALA A 45 -11.84 4.14 -14.59
CA ALA A 45 -10.97 3.38 -13.69
C ALA A 45 -11.62 2.09 -13.12
N ALA A 46 -12.91 1.84 -13.37
CA ALA A 46 -13.63 0.71 -12.76
C ALA A 46 -13.55 -0.61 -13.55
N ALA A 47 -12.88 -0.64 -14.72
CA ALA A 47 -12.96 -1.77 -15.65
C ALA A 47 -11.80 -2.78 -15.57
N SER A 48 -10.89 -2.69 -14.62
CA SER A 48 -9.71 -3.58 -14.56
C SER A 48 -9.61 -4.47 -13.33
N ALA A 49 -10.75 -4.93 -12.80
CA ALA A 49 -10.75 -6.07 -11.90
C ALA A 49 -10.63 -7.33 -12.75
N THR A 50 -9.43 -7.89 -12.91
CA THR A 50 -9.27 -9.26 -13.37
C THR A 50 -9.87 -10.16 -12.30
N PRO A 51 -10.83 -11.04 -12.61
CA PRO A 51 -11.37 -11.98 -11.64
C PRO A 51 -10.27 -12.99 -11.29
N SER A 52 -9.64 -12.85 -10.13
CA SER A 52 -8.96 -14.00 -9.55
C SER A 52 -10.02 -14.98 -9.03
N ALA A 53 -9.70 -16.28 -9.06
CA ALA A 53 -10.59 -17.42 -8.87
C ALA A 53 -11.33 -17.48 -7.52
N ASP A 54 -11.24 -16.46 -6.67
CA ASP A 54 -11.93 -16.30 -5.39
C ASP A 54 -12.76 -14.99 -5.42
N GLY A 55 -13.86 -15.05 -6.07
CA GLY A 55 -15.03 -14.18 -6.27
C GLY A 55 -15.22 -12.82 -5.61
N THR A 56 -14.26 -12.21 -4.94
CA THR A 56 -14.41 -10.90 -4.27
C THR A 56 -13.09 -10.13 -4.19
N GLU A 57 -12.51 -9.78 -5.33
CA GLU A 57 -11.39 -8.85 -5.29
C GLU A 57 -11.87 -7.43 -4.96
N VAL A 58 -11.68 -7.04 -3.72
CA VAL A 58 -11.83 -5.64 -3.32
C VAL A 58 -10.76 -4.81 -4.04
N PHE A 59 -11.19 -3.78 -4.78
CA PHE A 59 -10.29 -2.87 -5.48
C PHE A 59 -9.24 -2.28 -4.51
N ASN A 60 -7.95 -2.51 -4.80
CA ASN A 60 -6.87 -1.98 -4.00
C ASN A 60 -6.30 -0.70 -4.64
N PRO A 61 -6.53 0.50 -4.06
CA PRO A 61 -6.06 1.77 -4.62
C PRO A 61 -4.54 1.96 -4.57
N PHE A 62 -3.82 1.06 -3.89
CA PHE A 62 -2.36 1.10 -3.75
C PHE A 62 -1.62 0.26 -4.79
N LYS A 63 -2.35 -0.61 -5.52
CA LYS A 63 -1.79 -1.42 -6.59
C LYS A 63 -1.94 -0.74 -7.94
N PRO A 64 -0.98 -0.90 -8.87
CA PRO A 64 -1.16 -0.50 -10.26
C PRO A 64 -2.23 -1.39 -10.92
N THR A 65 -2.98 -0.83 -11.85
CA THR A 65 -4.03 -1.54 -12.58
C THR A 65 -3.67 -1.65 -14.06
N LYS A 66 -4.03 -2.77 -14.69
CA LYS A 66 -3.80 -3.00 -16.11
C LYS A 66 -5.09 -2.73 -16.88
N HIS A 67 -5.02 -1.90 -17.91
CA HIS A 67 -6.18 -1.62 -18.76
C HIS A 67 -6.57 -2.89 -19.54
N PRO A 68 -7.82 -3.36 -19.50
CA PRO A 68 -8.21 -4.65 -20.07
C PRO A 68 -8.08 -4.70 -21.59
N ILE A 69 -8.35 -3.59 -22.28
CA ILE A 69 -8.34 -3.55 -23.76
C ILE A 69 -6.94 -3.25 -24.28
N THR A 70 -6.27 -2.22 -23.74
CA THR A 70 -4.97 -1.75 -24.27
C THR A 70 -3.77 -2.47 -23.68
N GLY A 71 -3.96 -3.26 -22.58
CA GLY A 71 -2.88 -3.92 -21.87
C GLY A 71 -1.90 -2.97 -21.17
N ARG A 72 -2.13 -1.67 -21.19
CA ARG A 72 -1.28 -0.66 -20.60
C ARG A 72 -1.44 -0.61 -19.08
N TRP A 73 -0.33 -0.48 -18.35
CA TRP A 73 -0.36 -0.30 -16.91
C TRP A 73 -0.66 1.16 -16.54
N HIS A 74 -1.57 1.34 -15.61
CA HIS A 74 -1.87 2.62 -14.97
C HIS A 74 -1.26 2.65 -13.58
N ASP A 75 -0.75 3.83 -13.21
CA ASP A 75 -0.22 4.06 -11.87
C ASP A 75 -1.31 3.88 -10.80
N PRO A 76 -0.91 3.50 -9.57
CA PRO A 76 -1.84 3.41 -8.46
C PRO A 76 -2.49 4.78 -8.16
N VAL A 77 -3.71 4.78 -7.66
CA VAL A 77 -4.45 6.01 -7.29
C VAL A 77 -3.66 6.85 -6.27
N PHE A 78 -2.96 6.19 -5.37
CA PHE A 78 -2.07 6.83 -4.41
C PHE A 78 -0.62 6.54 -4.75
N SER A 79 0.17 7.59 -4.99
CA SER A 79 1.62 7.46 -5.19
C SER A 79 2.30 6.79 -3.97
N LEU A 80 3.43 6.15 -4.18
CA LEU A 80 4.19 5.44 -3.11
C LEU A 80 4.51 6.35 -1.91
N ARG A 81 4.71 7.65 -2.13
CA ARG A 81 4.91 8.63 -1.07
C ARG A 81 3.66 8.80 -0.22
N ARG A 82 2.50 9.03 -0.86
CA ARG A 82 1.21 9.16 -0.17
C ARG A 82 0.83 7.88 0.57
N GLN A 83 1.11 6.71 -0.01
CA GLN A 83 0.94 5.43 0.68
C GLN A 83 1.79 5.37 1.95
N ALA A 84 3.08 5.76 1.88
CA ALA A 84 3.96 5.78 3.04
C ALA A 84 3.50 6.75 4.13
N ASP A 85 2.95 7.90 3.75
CA ASP A 85 2.42 8.88 4.70
C ASP A 85 1.15 8.35 5.39
N LEU A 86 0.23 7.73 4.64
CA LEU A 86 -0.96 7.06 5.21
C LEU A 86 -0.57 5.92 6.16
N VAL A 87 0.40 5.08 5.80
CA VAL A 87 0.88 3.99 6.66
C VAL A 87 1.50 4.54 7.96
N LYS A 88 2.28 5.63 7.89
CA LYS A 88 2.83 6.26 9.11
C LYS A 88 1.73 6.78 10.03
N LEU A 89 0.74 7.50 9.47
CA LEU A 89 -0.39 8.00 10.24
C LEU A 89 -1.21 6.85 10.84
N ALA A 90 -1.50 5.83 10.05
CA ALA A 90 -2.25 4.66 10.52
C ALA A 90 -1.52 3.93 11.65
N ARG A 91 -0.19 3.81 11.56
CA ARG A 91 0.64 3.22 12.61
C ARG A 91 0.58 4.02 13.92
N GLN A 92 0.62 5.36 13.84
CA GLN A 92 0.52 6.23 15.01
C GLN A 92 -0.80 6.05 15.75
N HIS A 93 -1.88 5.75 15.03
CA HIS A 93 -3.22 5.56 15.57
C HIS A 93 -3.61 4.07 15.75
N GLY A 94 -2.71 3.13 15.49
CA GLY A 94 -2.96 1.70 15.67
C GLY A 94 -3.98 1.08 14.69
N VAL A 95 -4.19 1.73 13.53
CA VAL A 95 -5.17 1.29 12.51
C VAL A 95 -4.50 0.82 11.21
N GLU A 96 -3.24 0.42 11.26
CA GLU A 96 -2.49 -0.04 10.08
C GLU A 96 -3.12 -1.27 9.43
N GLU A 97 -3.69 -2.19 10.22
CA GLU A 97 -4.34 -3.41 9.74
C GLU A 97 -5.59 -3.15 8.89
N LEU A 98 -6.25 -1.99 9.07
CA LEU A 98 -7.42 -1.60 8.29
C LEU A 98 -7.05 -1.05 6.90
N LEU A 99 -5.79 -0.76 6.65
CA LEU A 99 -5.33 -0.31 5.35
C LEU A 99 -5.22 -1.47 4.36
N PRO A 100 -5.52 -1.24 3.08
CA PRO A 100 -5.27 -2.23 2.04
C PRO A 100 -3.76 -2.52 1.93
N HIS A 101 -3.43 -3.73 1.47
CA HIS A 101 -2.04 -4.16 1.32
C HIS A 101 -1.21 -3.14 0.53
N SER A 102 -0.09 -2.72 1.08
CA SER A 102 0.86 -1.79 0.47
C SER A 102 2.30 -2.27 0.61
N VAL A 103 3.10 -2.07 -0.44
CA VAL A 103 4.56 -2.31 -0.41
C VAL A 103 5.27 -1.47 0.66
N LYS A 104 4.61 -0.40 1.16
CA LYS A 104 5.12 0.49 2.21
C LYS A 104 4.67 0.10 3.62
N GLY A 105 3.85 -0.95 3.76
CA GLY A 105 3.42 -1.50 5.04
C GLY A 105 4.59 -1.92 5.94
N THR A 106 4.34 -1.95 7.25
CA THR A 106 5.36 -2.32 8.24
C THR A 106 5.76 -3.78 8.10
N GLU A 107 4.80 -4.68 7.89
CA GLU A 107 5.04 -6.12 7.68
C GLU A 107 5.88 -6.38 6.43
N GLU A 108 5.56 -5.72 5.31
CA GLU A 108 6.34 -5.85 4.07
C GLU A 108 7.78 -5.36 4.23
N LYS A 109 7.99 -4.30 5.00
CA LYS A 109 9.34 -3.81 5.30
C LYS A 109 10.12 -4.79 6.18
N LEU A 110 9.44 -5.37 7.18
CA LEU A 110 10.05 -6.38 8.04
C LEU A 110 10.39 -7.65 7.25
N ARG A 111 9.47 -8.15 6.44
CA ARG A 111 9.69 -9.31 5.57
C ARG A 111 10.91 -9.09 4.68
N LYS A 112 10.95 -7.97 3.95
CA LYS A 112 12.09 -7.63 3.08
C LYS A 112 13.41 -7.47 3.84
N ARG A 113 13.35 -7.01 5.11
CA ARG A 113 14.55 -6.91 5.95
C ARG A 113 15.05 -8.28 6.39
N ILE A 114 14.15 -9.22 6.69
CA ILE A 114 14.51 -10.60 7.03
C ILE A 114 15.09 -11.31 5.81
N GLU A 115 14.44 -11.21 4.65
CA GLU A 115 14.87 -11.87 3.40
C GLU A 115 16.20 -11.33 2.87
N ASN A 116 16.39 -10.02 2.89
CA ASN A 116 17.50 -9.35 2.21
C ASN A 116 18.54 -8.74 3.16
N GLY A 117 18.30 -8.75 4.46
CA GLY A 117 19.14 -8.07 5.45
C GLY A 117 19.15 -6.55 5.29
N LEU A 118 20.07 -5.89 6.00
CA LEU A 118 20.31 -4.47 5.87
C LEU A 118 21.19 -4.21 4.64
N ARG A 119 20.58 -3.68 3.58
CA ARG A 119 21.31 -3.29 2.37
C ARG A 119 21.64 -1.81 2.40
N VAL A 120 22.90 -1.49 2.20
CA VAL A 120 23.33 -0.13 1.93
C VAL A 120 23.03 0.21 0.47
N LYS A 121 22.58 1.43 0.19
CA LYS A 121 22.30 1.89 -1.18
C LYS A 121 23.52 1.67 -2.07
N GLY A 122 23.34 1.00 -3.22
CA GLY A 122 24.42 0.68 -4.16
C GLY A 122 25.13 -0.66 -3.90
N THR A 123 24.79 -1.40 -2.83
CA THR A 123 25.29 -2.74 -2.61
C THR A 123 24.21 -3.76 -2.94
N GLY A 124 24.32 -4.46 -4.06
CA GLY A 124 23.53 -5.64 -4.38
C GLY A 124 24.21 -6.90 -3.86
N VAL A 125 23.44 -7.96 -3.56
CA VAL A 125 24.01 -9.30 -3.27
C VAL A 125 24.78 -9.77 -4.53
N GLY A 126 26.07 -10.09 -4.35
CA GLY A 126 26.92 -10.49 -5.46
C GLY A 126 27.42 -9.37 -6.40
N GLN A 127 27.03 -8.13 -6.18
CA GLN A 127 27.53 -6.99 -6.97
C GLN A 127 28.76 -6.38 -6.33
N ARG A 128 29.81 -6.16 -7.15
CA ARG A 128 31.00 -5.46 -6.70
C ARG A 128 30.69 -3.98 -6.44
N VAL A 129 30.82 -3.55 -5.20
CA VAL A 129 30.63 -2.15 -4.83
C VAL A 129 31.79 -1.32 -5.36
N LYS A 130 31.48 -0.29 -6.16
CA LYS A 130 32.48 0.71 -6.55
C LYS A 130 32.73 1.60 -5.31
N GLY A 131 33.81 1.34 -4.59
CA GLY A 131 34.20 2.13 -3.43
C GLY A 131 34.39 3.61 -3.73
N LYS A 132 34.47 4.45 -2.70
CA LYS A 132 34.77 5.87 -2.83
C LYS A 132 36.14 6.04 -3.49
N GLU A 133 36.41 7.21 -4.06
CA GLU A 133 37.65 7.48 -4.79
C GLU A 133 38.91 7.24 -3.95
N TRP A 134 38.92 7.72 -2.72
CA TRP A 134 40.02 7.50 -1.78
C TRP A 134 40.24 6.00 -1.43
N GLU A 135 39.18 5.19 -1.33
CA GLU A 135 39.31 3.75 -1.13
C GLU A 135 39.90 3.04 -2.34
N ARG A 136 39.54 3.50 -3.54
CA ARG A 136 40.13 2.98 -4.80
C ARG A 136 41.58 3.31 -4.94
N THR A 137 41.96 4.53 -4.58
CA THR A 137 43.37 4.97 -4.63
C THR A 137 44.25 4.24 -3.63
N LEU A 138 43.72 3.97 -2.41
CA LEU A 138 44.43 3.15 -1.42
C LEU A 138 44.63 1.69 -1.86
N LYS A 139 43.63 1.11 -2.53
CA LYS A 139 43.74 -0.26 -3.05
C LYS A 139 44.61 -0.39 -4.31
N ALA A 140 44.86 0.72 -4.99
CA ALA A 140 45.71 0.75 -6.20
C ALA A 140 47.20 1.01 -5.87
N ARG A 141 47.53 1.35 -4.63
CA ARG A 141 48.92 1.45 -4.09
C ARG A 141 49.35 0.10 -3.54
#